data_47ec19537a0ea6404e19040bfa7ee49b
#
_entry.id   47ec19537a0ea6404e19040bfa7ee49b
#
_cell.length_a   1.000
_cell.length_b   1.000
_cell.length_c   1.000
_cell.angle_alpha   90.00
_cell.angle_beta   90.00
_cell.angle_gamma   90.00
#
_symmetry.space_group_name_H-M   'P 1'
#
loop_
_entity.id
_entity.type
_entity.pdbx_description
1 polymer ?
#
loop_
_entity_poly.entity_id
_entity_poly.type
_entity_poly.pdbx_seq_one_letter_code
_entity_poly.pdbx_strand_id
1 'polypeptide(L)'
;AFRLPALRAGGPLAVIEGDVNLGVRGDRFALQFSYTEAGLSSLRLDGGPEWVWRAPRPALWRAPTENDRGCGFPVRSAAWMAADAYPQAAGWQVEEASPQRVRIRYTFTFPTVPGASADLTYTVTGSALRVDAAYHGVPGAPELPVFGVRMSTLHLAARVCWTGLSGETYPDRYKGAQFGRWSEQPHIPAYLVPQDCGVHMGTRTLTLEQQDAACRTTAALTLRMAEEPFAFSALPNTPQELENAAHRDELPCTGRTVLSVLGAVRGVGGIDSWGTDVEPACRLSGEADHRVSFLIEL
;
A
#
# COMPACT_ATOMS: atom_id res chain seq x y z
N ALA A 1 9.12 -14.76 21.67
CA ALA A 1 8.03 -13.99 21.05
C ALA A 1 8.60 -12.67 20.54
N PHE A 2 8.32 -12.31 19.28
CA PHE A 2 8.74 -11.02 18.71
C PHE A 2 7.89 -9.91 19.34
N ARG A 3 8.55 -8.96 20.00
CA ARG A 3 7.90 -7.79 20.58
C ARG A 3 8.29 -6.56 19.77
N LEU A 4 7.31 -5.79 19.31
CA LEU A 4 7.57 -4.50 18.68
C LEU A 4 8.15 -3.53 19.71
N PRO A 5 9.18 -2.74 19.36
CA PRO A 5 9.66 -1.64 20.20
C PRO A 5 8.51 -0.66 20.51
N ALA A 6 8.54 0.02 21.63
CA ALA A 6 7.60 1.10 21.90
C ALA A 6 7.78 2.22 20.86
N LEU A 7 6.68 2.89 20.49
CA LEU A 7 6.75 4.14 19.73
C LEU A 7 7.46 5.19 20.58
N ARG A 8 8.20 6.09 19.94
CA ARG A 8 8.77 7.25 20.62
C ARG A 8 7.63 8.13 21.14
N ALA A 9 7.78 8.70 22.33
CA ALA A 9 6.83 9.68 22.83
C ALA A 9 6.87 10.93 21.95
N GLY A 10 5.70 11.50 21.63
CA GLY A 10 5.57 12.75 20.90
C GLY A 10 4.85 13.80 21.71
N GLY A 11 5.10 15.07 21.37
CA GLY A 11 4.46 16.23 21.95
C GLY A 11 3.09 16.53 21.36
N PRO A 12 2.49 17.69 21.73
CA PRO A 12 1.23 18.16 21.18
C PRO A 12 1.36 18.52 19.70
N LEU A 13 0.23 18.46 19.01
CA LEU A 13 0.11 18.79 17.59
C LEU A 13 -0.22 20.29 17.41
N ALA A 14 0.46 20.92 16.46
CA ALA A 14 0.01 22.20 15.89
C ALA A 14 -0.82 21.89 14.65
N VAL A 15 -2.08 22.33 14.65
CA VAL A 15 -3.06 22.07 13.59
C VAL A 15 -3.42 23.37 12.90
N ILE A 16 -3.38 23.38 11.57
CA ILE A 16 -3.78 24.51 10.73
C ILE A 16 -4.79 23.99 9.72
N GLU A 17 -6.03 24.40 9.87
CA GLU A 17 -7.11 24.09 8.94
C GLU A 17 -7.28 25.23 7.95
N GLY A 18 -7.12 24.92 6.67
CA GLY A 18 -7.35 25.83 5.55
C GLY A 18 -8.54 25.38 4.71
N ASP A 19 -8.89 26.18 3.70
CA ASP A 19 -10.02 25.92 2.81
C ASP A 19 -9.84 24.67 1.93
N VAL A 20 -8.57 24.32 1.63
CA VAL A 20 -8.23 23.24 0.68
C VAL A 20 -7.38 22.12 1.29
N ASN A 21 -6.91 22.34 2.52
CA ASN A 21 -6.03 21.36 3.19
C ASN A 21 -6.07 21.48 4.71
N LEU A 22 -5.56 20.43 5.37
CA LEU A 22 -5.32 20.37 6.81
C LEU A 22 -3.83 20.09 7.03
N GLY A 23 -3.12 21.05 7.62
CA GLY A 23 -1.72 20.93 8.06
C GLY A 23 -1.64 20.42 9.49
N VAL A 24 -0.76 19.44 9.73
CA VAL A 24 -0.49 18.92 11.08
C VAL A 24 1.01 18.87 11.29
N ARG A 25 1.50 19.50 12.35
CA ARG A 25 2.91 19.52 12.72
C ARG A 25 3.10 19.01 14.14
N GLY A 26 4.03 18.10 14.31
CA GLY A 26 4.56 17.68 15.61
C GLY A 26 6.01 18.11 15.79
N ASP A 27 6.67 17.62 16.84
CA ASP A 27 8.06 17.97 17.17
C ASP A 27 9.04 17.61 16.05
N ARG A 28 8.79 16.49 15.35
CA ARG A 28 9.71 15.89 14.38
C ARG A 28 9.10 15.61 13.02
N PHE A 29 7.88 16.06 12.77
CA PHE A 29 7.19 15.81 11.50
C PHE A 29 6.33 16.98 11.07
N ALA A 30 6.06 17.02 9.77
CA ALA A 30 5.05 17.86 9.17
C ALA A 30 4.24 17.04 8.16
N LEU A 31 2.91 17.09 8.30
CA LEU A 31 1.95 16.41 7.43
C LEU A 31 1.03 17.44 6.79
N GLN A 32 0.57 17.13 5.59
CA GLN A 32 -0.50 17.88 4.94
C GLN A 32 -1.50 16.91 4.31
N PHE A 33 -2.77 17.12 4.62
CA PHE A 33 -3.89 16.42 4.03
C PHE A 33 -4.59 17.35 3.04
N SER A 34 -4.72 16.93 1.80
CA SER A 34 -5.40 17.69 0.76
C SER A 34 -6.86 17.26 0.66
N TYR A 35 -7.77 18.24 0.65
CA TYR A 35 -9.20 17.96 0.45
C TYR A 35 -9.51 17.69 -1.02
N THR A 36 -8.81 18.36 -1.93
CA THR A 36 -9.01 18.20 -3.37
C THR A 36 -8.36 16.93 -3.93
N GLU A 37 -7.16 16.58 -3.44
CA GLU A 37 -6.49 15.32 -3.80
C GLU A 37 -6.98 14.14 -2.99
N ALA A 38 -7.83 14.37 -1.99
CA ALA A 38 -8.43 13.39 -1.09
C ALA A 38 -7.41 12.45 -0.44
N GLY A 39 -6.46 12.98 0.34
CA GLY A 39 -5.48 12.16 1.07
C GLY A 39 -4.29 12.93 1.60
N LEU A 40 -3.34 12.17 2.15
CA LEU A 40 -2.06 12.68 2.63
C LEU A 40 -1.23 13.14 1.43
N SER A 41 -1.03 14.45 1.29
CA SER A 41 -0.30 15.06 0.16
C SER A 41 1.15 15.42 0.50
N SER A 42 1.52 15.46 1.79
CA SER A 42 2.90 15.69 2.23
C SER A 42 3.20 14.95 3.53
N LEU A 43 4.36 14.37 3.60
CA LEU A 43 4.92 13.70 4.79
C LEU A 43 6.42 13.98 4.86
N ARG A 44 6.84 14.74 5.85
CA ARG A 44 8.25 15.03 6.16
C ARG A 44 8.55 14.62 7.58
N LEU A 45 9.67 13.93 7.77
CA LEU A 45 10.14 13.45 9.07
C LEU A 45 11.49 14.09 9.40
N ASP A 46 11.69 14.53 10.65
CA ASP A 46 12.93 15.09 11.19
C ASP A 46 13.58 16.20 10.31
N GLY A 47 12.75 17.02 9.64
CA GLY A 47 13.23 18.04 8.69
C GLY A 47 13.85 17.47 7.42
N GLY A 48 13.71 16.17 7.19
CA GLY A 48 14.22 15.45 6.04
C GLY A 48 13.40 15.66 4.74
N PRO A 49 13.60 14.80 3.74
CA PRO A 49 12.97 14.94 2.43
C PRO A 49 11.45 14.70 2.49
N GLU A 50 10.77 15.13 1.43
CA GLU A 50 9.38 14.78 1.17
C GLU A 50 9.27 13.30 0.81
N TRP A 51 8.35 12.60 1.45
CA TRP A 51 8.11 11.17 1.17
C TRP A 51 7.00 10.94 0.16
N VAL A 52 5.99 11.80 0.11
CA VAL A 52 4.82 11.59 -0.74
C VAL A 52 5.02 12.24 -2.10
N TRP A 53 4.95 11.45 -3.16
CA TRP A 53 4.83 11.96 -4.52
C TRP A 53 3.37 11.91 -5.00
N ARG A 54 2.66 10.82 -4.69
CA ARG A 54 1.21 10.73 -4.88
C ARG A 54 0.55 10.30 -3.59
N ALA A 55 -0.53 10.98 -3.26
CA ALA A 55 -1.33 10.68 -2.09
C ALA A 55 -1.77 9.20 -2.06
N PRO A 56 -1.76 8.55 -0.89
CA PRO A 56 -2.26 7.18 -0.77
C PRO A 56 -3.68 7.04 -1.30
N ARG A 57 -3.95 5.93 -2.01
CA ARG A 57 -5.23 5.57 -2.60
C ARG A 57 -5.59 4.13 -2.25
N PRO A 58 -6.88 3.75 -2.30
CA PRO A 58 -7.25 2.34 -2.29
C PRO A 58 -6.52 1.58 -3.38
N ALA A 59 -5.90 0.45 -3.05
CA ALA A 59 -5.26 -0.47 -3.97
C ALA A 59 -6.23 -1.62 -4.26
N LEU A 60 -6.69 -1.72 -5.50
CA LEU A 60 -7.72 -2.67 -5.94
C LEU A 60 -7.26 -3.52 -7.12
N TRP A 61 -6.10 -3.21 -7.70
CA TRP A 61 -5.55 -3.90 -8.87
C TRP A 61 -4.09 -4.30 -8.65
N ARG A 62 -3.71 -5.43 -9.25
CA ARG A 62 -2.33 -5.85 -9.45
C ARG A 62 -2.10 -6.19 -10.92
N ALA A 63 -0.87 -6.11 -11.40
CA ALA A 63 -0.55 -6.57 -12.74
C ALA A 63 -0.84 -8.08 -12.83
N PRO A 64 -1.65 -8.55 -13.80
CA PRO A 64 -1.97 -9.96 -13.92
C PRO A 64 -0.73 -10.81 -14.11
N THR A 65 -0.63 -11.91 -13.36
CA THR A 65 0.39 -12.92 -13.61
C THR A 65 0.05 -13.71 -14.87
N GLU A 66 1.03 -14.48 -15.40
CA GLU A 66 0.76 -15.40 -16.52
C GLU A 66 -0.33 -16.42 -16.17
N ASN A 67 -0.38 -16.87 -14.92
CA ASN A 67 -1.43 -17.78 -14.44
C ASN A 67 -2.79 -17.06 -14.37
N ASP A 68 -2.85 -15.80 -13.92
CA ASP A 68 -4.07 -15.01 -13.92
C ASP A 68 -4.61 -14.87 -15.36
N ARG A 69 -3.72 -14.64 -16.35
CA ARG A 69 -4.10 -14.57 -17.77
C ARG A 69 -4.59 -15.93 -18.28
N GLY A 70 -3.89 -17.01 -17.92
CA GLY A 70 -4.25 -18.37 -18.31
C GLY A 70 -5.63 -18.80 -17.85
N CYS A 71 -6.05 -18.42 -16.64
CA CYS A 71 -7.37 -18.73 -16.10
C CYS A 71 -8.46 -17.68 -16.45
N GLY A 72 -8.12 -16.63 -17.21
CA GLY A 72 -9.05 -15.57 -17.63
C GLY A 72 -9.47 -14.63 -16.48
N PHE A 73 -8.75 -14.60 -15.37
CA PHE A 73 -9.05 -13.74 -14.24
C PHE A 73 -9.06 -12.24 -14.58
N PRO A 74 -8.11 -11.69 -15.37
CA PRO A 74 -8.11 -10.26 -15.68
C PRO A 74 -9.39 -9.78 -16.38
N VAL A 75 -9.98 -10.64 -17.22
CA VAL A 75 -11.25 -10.31 -17.91
C VAL A 75 -12.41 -10.28 -16.91
N ARG A 76 -12.49 -11.27 -16.02
CA ARG A 76 -13.56 -11.34 -15.01
C ARG A 76 -13.50 -10.20 -14.00
N SER A 77 -12.29 -9.69 -13.73
CA SER A 77 -12.02 -8.67 -12.71
C SER A 77 -11.64 -7.30 -13.29
N ALA A 78 -11.79 -7.11 -14.61
CA ALA A 78 -11.37 -5.89 -15.33
C ALA A 78 -11.93 -4.58 -14.75
N ALA A 79 -13.10 -4.62 -14.12
CA ALA A 79 -13.71 -3.46 -13.48
C ALA A 79 -12.81 -2.85 -12.40
N TRP A 80 -11.99 -3.67 -11.73
CA TRP A 80 -11.07 -3.19 -10.68
C TRP A 80 -9.84 -2.47 -11.23
N MET A 81 -9.42 -2.74 -12.48
CA MET A 81 -8.32 -2.01 -13.10
C MET A 81 -8.65 -0.52 -13.24
N ALA A 82 -9.84 -0.21 -13.73
CA ALA A 82 -10.29 1.18 -13.85
C ALA A 82 -10.62 1.80 -12.48
N ALA A 83 -11.18 1.02 -11.55
CA ALA A 83 -11.44 1.46 -10.18
C ALA A 83 -10.14 1.86 -9.44
N ASP A 84 -9.06 1.10 -9.61
CA ASP A 84 -7.74 1.39 -9.03
C ASP A 84 -7.09 2.63 -9.66
N ALA A 85 -7.22 2.76 -10.99
CA ALA A 85 -6.62 3.88 -11.72
C ALA A 85 -7.35 5.21 -11.49
N TYR A 86 -8.66 5.17 -11.32
CA TYR A 86 -9.53 6.36 -11.27
C TYR A 86 -10.56 6.29 -10.14
N PRO A 87 -10.14 6.06 -8.87
CA PRO A 87 -11.05 6.12 -7.73
C PRO A 87 -11.59 7.54 -7.61
N GLN A 88 -12.90 7.68 -7.42
CA GLN A 88 -13.51 8.98 -7.23
C GLN A 88 -13.62 9.32 -5.77
N ALA A 89 -13.07 10.47 -5.37
CA ALA A 89 -13.27 11.00 -4.02
C ALA A 89 -14.73 11.47 -3.89
N ALA A 90 -15.48 10.78 -3.04
CA ALA A 90 -16.88 11.11 -2.75
C ALA A 90 -17.02 12.17 -1.64
N GLY A 91 -15.96 12.37 -0.84
CA GLY A 91 -15.95 13.38 0.21
C GLY A 91 -14.86 13.13 1.25
N TRP A 92 -14.77 14.07 2.18
CA TRP A 92 -13.91 13.95 3.36
C TRP A 92 -14.65 14.47 4.60
N GLN A 93 -14.15 14.05 5.75
CA GLN A 93 -14.63 14.53 7.04
C GLN A 93 -13.48 14.66 8.03
N VAL A 94 -13.27 15.85 8.57
CA VAL A 94 -12.41 16.04 9.73
C VAL A 94 -13.26 15.68 10.97
N GLU A 95 -12.96 14.53 11.56
CA GLU A 95 -13.69 13.99 12.69
C GLU A 95 -13.17 14.55 14.02
N GLU A 96 -11.87 14.89 14.07
CA GLU A 96 -11.23 15.53 15.20
C GLU A 96 -10.02 16.35 14.74
N ALA A 97 -9.87 17.55 15.32
CA ALA A 97 -8.72 18.42 15.12
C ALA A 97 -8.34 19.06 16.46
N SER A 98 -7.52 18.36 17.24
CA SER A 98 -7.08 18.78 18.57
C SER A 98 -5.56 18.71 18.71
N PRO A 99 -4.96 19.38 19.72
CA PRO A 99 -3.54 19.25 19.99
C PRO A 99 -3.09 17.83 20.37
N GLN A 100 -4.00 16.95 20.73
CA GLN A 100 -3.70 15.57 21.11
C GLN A 100 -3.87 14.60 19.95
N ARG A 101 -4.84 14.90 19.06
CA ARG A 101 -5.19 13.99 17.97
C ARG A 101 -5.85 14.73 16.82
N VAL A 102 -5.48 14.36 15.62
CA VAL A 102 -6.20 14.74 14.39
C VAL A 102 -6.73 13.47 13.75
N ARG A 103 -7.99 13.48 13.33
CA ARG A 103 -8.60 12.37 12.62
C ARG A 103 -9.37 12.90 11.41
N ILE A 104 -8.98 12.42 10.22
CA ILE A 104 -9.63 12.76 8.96
C ILE A 104 -9.91 11.49 8.17
N ARG A 105 -11.11 11.41 7.58
CA ARG A 105 -11.55 10.31 6.73
C ARG A 105 -11.84 10.83 5.33
N TYR A 106 -11.44 10.02 4.33
CA TYR A 106 -11.77 10.19 2.92
C TYR A 106 -12.55 8.98 2.45
N THR A 107 -13.62 9.21 1.71
CA THR A 107 -14.45 8.16 1.10
C THR A 107 -14.25 8.16 -0.40
N PHE A 108 -14.04 6.97 -0.97
CA PHE A 108 -13.86 6.72 -2.40
C PHE A 108 -14.98 5.84 -2.92
N THR A 109 -15.44 6.16 -4.14
CA THR A 109 -16.39 5.34 -4.90
C THR A 109 -15.75 4.88 -6.20
N PHE A 110 -16.31 3.82 -6.77
CA PHE A 110 -15.77 3.15 -7.96
C PHE A 110 -16.85 3.08 -9.04
N PRO A 111 -16.85 3.98 -10.03
CA PRO A 111 -17.89 4.02 -11.07
C PRO A 111 -18.03 2.71 -11.84
N THR A 112 -16.96 1.94 -11.98
CA THR A 112 -16.96 0.63 -12.67
C THR A 112 -17.52 -0.51 -11.81
N VAL A 113 -17.69 -0.29 -10.50
CA VAL A 113 -18.34 -1.22 -9.56
C VAL A 113 -19.31 -0.42 -8.69
N PRO A 114 -20.49 -0.05 -9.23
CA PRO A 114 -21.44 0.82 -8.55
C PRO A 114 -21.87 0.26 -7.19
N GLY A 115 -21.91 1.13 -6.19
CA GLY A 115 -22.24 0.80 -4.81
C GLY A 115 -21.07 0.36 -3.95
N ALA A 116 -19.99 -0.17 -4.53
CA ALA A 116 -18.76 -0.44 -3.79
C ALA A 116 -18.06 0.88 -3.42
N SER A 117 -17.42 0.89 -2.26
CA SER A 117 -16.72 2.06 -1.75
C SER A 117 -15.51 1.66 -0.90
N ALA A 118 -14.63 2.63 -0.62
CA ALA A 118 -13.57 2.45 0.35
C ALA A 118 -13.37 3.72 1.17
N ASP A 119 -13.07 3.55 2.45
CA ASP A 119 -12.67 4.63 3.33
C ASP A 119 -11.18 4.54 3.64
N LEU A 120 -10.49 5.69 3.59
CA LEU A 120 -9.16 5.87 4.15
C LEU A 120 -9.26 6.84 5.32
N THR A 121 -8.98 6.35 6.52
CA THR A 121 -8.99 7.16 7.75
C THR A 121 -7.57 7.33 8.26
N TYR A 122 -7.18 8.57 8.47
CA TYR A 122 -5.89 8.93 9.04
C TYR A 122 -6.08 9.46 10.45
N THR A 123 -5.35 8.89 11.40
CA THR A 123 -5.33 9.36 12.79
C THR A 123 -3.91 9.73 13.18
N VAL A 124 -3.65 11.02 13.39
CA VAL A 124 -2.34 11.57 13.76
C VAL A 124 -2.30 11.76 15.27
N THR A 125 -1.22 11.29 15.88
CA THR A 125 -0.81 11.61 17.25
C THR A 125 0.62 12.14 17.22
N GLY A 126 1.15 12.59 18.34
CA GLY A 126 2.54 13.07 18.41
C GLY A 126 3.60 12.00 18.10
N SER A 127 3.25 10.73 18.03
CA SER A 127 4.17 9.59 17.86
C SER A 127 3.93 8.74 16.62
N ALA A 128 2.76 8.81 16.01
CA ALA A 128 2.40 7.98 14.87
C ALA A 128 1.26 8.58 14.04
N LEU A 129 1.31 8.27 12.74
CA LEU A 129 0.19 8.37 11.82
C LEU A 129 -0.38 6.97 11.64
N ARG A 130 -1.58 6.73 12.16
CA ARG A 130 -2.35 5.51 11.88
C ARG A 130 -3.12 5.68 10.58
N VAL A 131 -3.05 4.68 9.72
CA VAL A 131 -3.83 4.59 8.48
C VAL A 131 -4.73 3.38 8.59
N ASP A 132 -6.04 3.61 8.51
CA ASP A 132 -7.06 2.57 8.46
C ASP A 132 -7.72 2.62 7.08
N ALA A 133 -7.70 1.52 6.35
CA ALA A 133 -8.40 1.36 5.09
C ALA A 133 -9.49 0.29 5.22
N ALA A 134 -10.68 0.61 4.74
CA ALA A 134 -11.81 -0.29 4.72
C ALA A 134 -12.44 -0.28 3.32
N TYR A 135 -12.63 -1.46 2.74
CA TYR A 135 -13.43 -1.67 1.54
C TYR A 135 -14.79 -2.19 1.94
N HIS A 136 -15.83 -1.67 1.34
CA HIS A 136 -17.22 -2.05 1.53
C HIS A 136 -17.72 -2.75 0.27
N GLY A 137 -17.87 -4.06 0.37
CA GLY A 137 -18.30 -4.92 -0.71
C GLY A 137 -19.79 -4.78 -1.04
N VAL A 138 -20.15 -5.20 -2.23
CA VAL A 138 -21.55 -5.20 -2.69
C VAL A 138 -21.88 -6.48 -3.43
N PRO A 139 -23.13 -6.97 -3.36
CA PRO A 139 -23.55 -8.15 -4.10
C PRO A 139 -23.28 -8.01 -5.61
N GLY A 140 -22.75 -9.04 -6.24
CA GLY A 140 -22.40 -9.09 -7.65
C GLY A 140 -21.08 -8.42 -8.02
N ALA A 141 -20.33 -7.86 -7.06
CA ALA A 141 -18.99 -7.34 -7.33
C ALA A 141 -18.03 -8.49 -7.72
N PRO A 142 -17.20 -8.33 -8.78
CA PRO A 142 -16.25 -9.36 -9.18
C PRO A 142 -15.18 -9.60 -8.11
N GLU A 143 -14.50 -10.74 -8.19
CA GLU A 143 -13.35 -11.05 -7.30
C GLU A 143 -12.27 -9.96 -7.41
N LEU A 144 -11.73 -9.57 -6.25
CA LEU A 144 -10.62 -8.63 -6.14
C LEU A 144 -9.27 -9.33 -6.34
N PRO A 145 -8.31 -8.71 -7.03
CA PRO A 145 -6.92 -9.18 -7.02
C PRO A 145 -6.19 -8.87 -5.71
N VAL A 146 -6.43 -7.69 -5.15
CA VAL A 146 -5.84 -7.20 -3.90
C VAL A 146 -6.77 -6.19 -3.24
N PHE A 147 -6.59 -5.98 -1.93
CA PHE A 147 -7.11 -4.80 -1.23
C PHE A 147 -6.07 -4.24 -0.27
N GLY A 148 -5.90 -2.92 -0.29
CA GLY A 148 -5.03 -2.19 0.63
C GLY A 148 -4.90 -0.73 0.28
N VAL A 149 -3.73 -0.17 0.58
CA VAL A 149 -3.37 1.22 0.32
C VAL A 149 -2.13 1.27 -0.55
N ARG A 150 -2.15 2.02 -1.63
CA ARG A 150 -0.99 2.26 -2.48
C ARG A 150 -0.62 3.73 -2.47
N MET A 151 0.67 3.99 -2.31
CA MET A 151 1.27 5.32 -2.42
C MET A 151 2.54 5.26 -3.26
N SER A 152 2.92 6.39 -3.84
CA SER A 152 4.23 6.53 -4.48
C SER A 152 5.08 7.49 -3.65
N THR A 153 6.31 7.09 -3.34
CA THR A 153 7.29 7.97 -2.70
C THR A 153 7.99 8.83 -3.74
N LEU A 154 8.53 9.97 -3.33
CA LEU A 154 9.24 10.87 -4.23
C LEU A 154 10.57 10.28 -4.73
N HIS A 155 11.17 9.36 -3.97
CA HIS A 155 12.47 8.76 -4.28
C HIS A 155 12.39 7.24 -4.26
N LEU A 156 13.20 6.60 -5.11
CA LEU A 156 13.41 5.16 -5.05
C LEU A 156 14.14 4.81 -3.75
N ALA A 157 13.59 3.89 -2.98
CA ALA A 157 14.27 3.38 -1.80
C ALA A 157 15.55 2.63 -2.22
N ALA A 158 16.65 2.94 -1.56
CA ALA A 158 17.90 2.23 -1.77
C ALA A 158 17.85 0.83 -1.16
N ARG A 159 17.08 0.68 -0.08
CA ARG A 159 16.87 -0.58 0.62
C ARG A 159 15.49 -0.63 1.26
N VAL A 160 14.87 -1.80 1.21
CA VAL A 160 13.64 -2.15 1.89
C VAL A 160 13.97 -3.19 2.96
N CYS A 161 13.65 -2.91 4.22
CA CYS A 161 13.90 -3.81 5.34
C CYS A 161 12.57 -4.19 5.99
N TRP A 162 12.35 -5.47 6.28
CA TRP A 162 11.11 -5.86 6.95
C TRP A 162 11.32 -6.98 7.98
N THR A 163 10.37 -7.08 8.88
CA THR A 163 10.20 -8.24 9.76
C THR A 163 8.90 -8.92 9.39
N GLY A 164 9.01 -10.12 8.84
CA GLY A 164 7.89 -10.87 8.28
C GLY A 164 8.35 -12.20 7.69
N LEU A 165 7.61 -12.73 6.73
CA LEU A 165 8.01 -13.94 6.00
C LEU A 165 9.15 -13.63 5.02
N SER A 166 10.02 -14.62 4.79
CA SER A 166 11.14 -14.54 3.86
C SER A 166 10.67 -14.63 2.41
N GLY A 167 11.37 -13.91 1.53
CA GLY A 167 11.13 -13.97 0.09
C GLY A 167 9.76 -13.46 -0.34
N GLU A 168 9.45 -13.66 -1.61
CA GLU A 168 8.13 -13.37 -2.16
C GLU A 168 7.12 -14.41 -1.69
N THR A 169 5.96 -13.97 -1.21
CA THR A 169 4.92 -14.84 -0.65
C THR A 169 3.52 -14.40 -1.08
N TYR A 170 2.68 -15.39 -1.40
CA TYR A 170 1.25 -15.22 -1.70
C TYR A 170 0.44 -16.26 -0.91
N PRO A 171 -0.89 -16.12 -0.79
CA PRO A 171 -1.71 -17.04 0.00
C PRO A 171 -1.57 -18.53 -0.36
N ASP A 172 -1.28 -18.82 -1.62
CA ASP A 172 -1.02 -20.15 -2.15
C ASP A 172 0.48 -20.46 -2.33
N ARG A 173 1.38 -19.51 -2.02
CA ARG A 173 2.83 -19.61 -2.21
C ARG A 173 3.64 -19.02 -1.06
N TYR A 174 3.53 -19.62 0.11
CA TYR A 174 4.31 -19.23 1.29
C TYR A 174 4.89 -20.42 2.05
N LYS A 175 4.60 -21.65 1.63
CA LYS A 175 5.13 -22.86 2.29
C LYS A 175 6.65 -22.89 2.18
N GLY A 176 7.32 -23.00 3.34
CA GLY A 176 8.77 -22.94 3.44
C GLY A 176 9.33 -21.55 3.78
N ALA A 177 8.53 -20.50 3.67
CA ALA A 177 8.93 -19.17 4.12
C ALA A 177 9.15 -19.15 5.64
N GLN A 178 10.20 -18.46 6.07
CA GLN A 178 10.60 -18.35 7.46
C GLN A 178 10.33 -16.95 7.99
N PHE A 179 9.85 -16.85 9.22
CA PHE A 179 9.69 -15.57 9.88
C PHE A 179 11.06 -15.05 10.37
N GLY A 180 11.41 -13.81 9.97
CA GLY A 180 12.70 -13.21 10.31
C GLY A 180 12.76 -11.73 9.99
N ARG A 181 14.00 -11.20 9.98
CA ARG A 181 14.34 -9.86 9.48
C ARG A 181 15.03 -10.00 8.15
N TRP A 182 14.56 -9.27 7.16
CA TRP A 182 14.99 -9.36 5.78
C TRP A 182 15.26 -7.99 5.20
N SER A 183 16.03 -7.93 4.15
CA SER A 183 16.22 -6.69 3.39
C SER A 183 16.57 -6.98 1.94
N GLU A 184 16.11 -6.12 1.04
CA GLU A 184 16.41 -6.17 -0.38
C GLU A 184 16.41 -4.77 -1.01
N GLN A 185 16.86 -4.66 -2.23
CA GLN A 185 16.67 -3.48 -3.06
C GLN A 185 15.38 -3.64 -3.88
N PRO A 186 14.54 -2.61 -4.01
CA PRO A 186 13.38 -2.66 -4.89
C PRO A 186 13.80 -3.01 -6.31
N HIS A 187 13.25 -4.09 -6.86
CA HIS A 187 13.55 -4.53 -8.21
C HIS A 187 12.36 -5.28 -8.82
N ILE A 188 12.33 -5.35 -10.14
CA ILE A 188 11.41 -6.22 -10.88
C ILE A 188 12.18 -7.48 -11.27
N PRO A 189 11.74 -8.66 -10.82
CA PRO A 189 12.34 -9.94 -11.21
C PRO A 189 12.34 -10.11 -12.73
N ALA A 190 13.25 -10.98 -13.22
CA ALA A 190 13.41 -11.24 -14.65
C ALA A 190 12.35 -12.24 -15.14
N TYR A 191 11.07 -11.92 -14.97
CA TYR A 191 9.98 -12.64 -15.65
C TYR A 191 10.02 -12.33 -17.15
N LEU A 192 9.52 -13.27 -17.96
CA LEU A 192 9.45 -13.09 -19.42
C LEU A 192 8.55 -11.89 -19.77
N VAL A 193 7.42 -11.78 -19.10
CA VAL A 193 6.51 -10.65 -19.20
C VAL A 193 6.39 -10.02 -17.80
N PRO A 194 6.55 -8.70 -17.67
CA PRO A 194 6.33 -8.03 -16.38
C PRO A 194 4.95 -8.33 -15.82
N GLN A 195 4.88 -8.61 -14.52
CA GLN A 195 3.69 -9.04 -13.82
C GLN A 195 3.77 -8.68 -12.34
N ASP A 196 2.73 -8.95 -11.57
CA ASP A 196 2.75 -8.76 -10.12
C ASP A 196 3.86 -9.59 -9.47
N CYS A 197 4.56 -8.95 -8.53
CA CYS A 197 5.72 -9.53 -7.86
C CYS A 197 6.04 -8.79 -6.56
N GLY A 198 6.98 -9.36 -5.78
CA GLY A 198 7.54 -8.69 -4.60
C GLY A 198 6.55 -8.53 -3.45
N VAL A 199 5.53 -9.38 -3.35
CA VAL A 199 4.62 -9.36 -2.20
C VAL A 199 5.25 -10.12 -1.04
N HIS A 200 5.29 -9.50 0.14
CA HIS A 200 5.82 -10.06 1.39
C HIS A 200 4.72 -10.09 2.45
N MET A 201 4.23 -11.27 2.77
CA MET A 201 3.15 -11.48 3.75
C MET A 201 3.66 -11.56 5.19
N GLY A 202 2.74 -11.42 6.13
CA GLY A 202 3.04 -11.57 7.56
C GLY A 202 3.97 -10.49 8.10
N THR A 203 3.99 -9.31 7.46
CA THR A 203 4.89 -8.21 7.80
C THR A 203 4.41 -7.47 9.03
N ARG A 204 5.31 -7.30 9.99
CA ARG A 204 5.07 -6.58 11.25
C ARG A 204 5.74 -5.21 11.28
N THR A 205 6.88 -5.08 10.62
CA THR A 205 7.58 -3.80 10.43
C THR A 205 8.12 -3.76 9.02
N LEU A 206 8.12 -2.57 8.43
CA LEU A 206 8.67 -2.27 7.12
C LEU A 206 9.37 -0.94 7.18
N THR A 207 10.59 -0.86 6.67
CA THR A 207 11.35 0.40 6.57
C THR A 207 11.86 0.57 5.15
N LEU A 208 11.52 1.71 4.55
CA LEU A 208 12.12 2.19 3.30
C LEU A 208 13.29 3.10 3.66
N GLU A 209 14.48 2.80 3.17
CA GLU A 209 15.68 3.59 3.45
C GLU A 209 16.15 4.31 2.20
N GLN A 210 16.52 5.57 2.37
CA GLN A 210 17.32 6.34 1.40
C GLN A 210 18.78 6.32 1.86
N GLN A 211 19.71 6.23 0.91
CA GLN A 211 21.12 6.16 1.20
C GLN A 211 21.90 7.17 0.33
N ASP A 212 23.02 7.65 0.87
CA ASP A 212 23.98 8.42 0.10
C ASP A 212 24.92 7.51 -0.71
N ALA A 213 25.82 8.13 -1.48
CA ALA A 213 26.80 7.39 -2.28
C ALA A 213 27.75 6.50 -1.46
N ALA A 214 27.85 6.71 -0.16
CA ALA A 214 28.65 5.89 0.76
C ALA A 214 27.78 4.81 1.45
N CYS A 215 26.56 4.54 0.94
CA CYS A 215 25.59 3.58 1.49
C CYS A 215 25.17 3.87 2.93
N ARG A 216 25.27 5.12 3.38
CA ARG A 216 24.78 5.51 4.72
C ARG A 216 23.32 5.92 4.61
N THR A 217 22.47 5.42 5.50
CA THR A 217 21.06 5.80 5.56
C THR A 217 20.94 7.29 5.90
N THR A 218 20.32 8.05 5.00
CA THR A 218 20.11 9.51 5.13
C THR A 218 18.70 9.85 5.56
N ALA A 219 17.72 9.00 5.22
CA ALA A 219 16.34 9.11 5.64
C ALA A 219 15.68 7.72 5.67
N ALA A 220 14.70 7.55 6.52
CA ALA A 220 13.95 6.31 6.63
C ALA A 220 12.46 6.59 6.88
N LEU A 221 11.59 5.79 6.25
CA LEU A 221 10.16 5.75 6.48
C LEU A 221 9.82 4.38 7.06
N THR A 222 9.39 4.34 8.32
CA THR A 222 9.07 3.09 9.00
C THR A 222 7.57 2.94 9.18
N LEU A 223 7.06 1.81 8.70
CA LEU A 223 5.70 1.35 8.92
C LEU A 223 5.72 0.14 9.86
N ARG A 224 4.66 -0.01 10.63
CA ARG A 224 4.48 -1.17 11.51
C ARG A 224 3.02 -1.58 11.57
N MET A 225 2.78 -2.84 11.84
CA MET A 225 1.42 -3.34 12.05
C MET A 225 0.74 -2.58 13.18
N ALA A 226 -0.54 -2.30 13.04
CA ALA A 226 -1.38 -1.79 14.11
C ALA A 226 -1.79 -2.96 15.02
N GLU A 227 -2.74 -3.76 14.61
CA GLU A 227 -3.21 -4.96 15.32
C GLU A 227 -2.71 -6.24 14.66
N GLU A 228 -2.90 -6.36 13.33
CA GLU A 228 -2.59 -7.55 12.55
C GLU A 228 -1.42 -7.29 11.59
N PRO A 229 -0.60 -8.32 11.26
CA PRO A 229 0.38 -8.22 10.21
C PRO A 229 -0.28 -7.91 8.88
N PHE A 230 0.40 -7.13 8.05
CA PHE A 230 -0.01 -6.81 6.68
C PHE A 230 0.87 -7.53 5.65
N ALA A 231 0.46 -7.51 4.39
CA ALA A 231 1.34 -7.79 3.27
C ALA A 231 1.79 -6.46 2.64
N PHE A 232 2.95 -6.45 1.98
CA PHE A 232 3.39 -5.28 1.24
C PHE A 232 4.10 -5.68 -0.06
N SER A 233 4.15 -4.74 -1.01
CA SER A 233 5.13 -4.71 -2.09
C SER A 233 5.73 -3.32 -2.20
N ALA A 234 7.02 -3.24 -2.55
CA ALA A 234 7.75 -1.99 -2.73
C ALA A 234 8.54 -2.06 -4.04
N LEU A 235 7.95 -1.59 -5.12
CA LEU A 235 8.45 -1.75 -6.49
C LEU A 235 8.75 -0.38 -7.13
N PRO A 236 9.63 -0.30 -8.15
CA PRO A 236 9.84 0.94 -8.88
C PRO A 236 8.66 1.32 -9.77
N ASN A 237 7.82 0.36 -10.18
CA ASN A 237 6.77 0.53 -11.17
C ASN A 237 5.38 0.28 -10.57
N THR A 238 4.37 0.96 -11.11
CA THR A 238 2.96 0.73 -10.78
C THR A 238 2.45 -0.57 -11.43
N PRO A 239 1.35 -1.16 -10.93
CA PRO A 239 0.70 -2.29 -11.59
C PRO A 239 0.36 -2.02 -13.06
N GLN A 240 -0.09 -0.80 -13.37
CA GLN A 240 -0.43 -0.40 -14.74
C GLN A 240 0.81 -0.35 -15.65
N GLU A 241 1.95 0.12 -15.14
CA GLU A 241 3.23 0.11 -15.87
C GLU A 241 3.70 -1.32 -16.12
N LEU A 242 3.59 -2.20 -15.11
CA LEU A 242 3.92 -3.62 -15.27
C LEU A 242 3.01 -4.32 -16.28
N GLU A 243 1.71 -4.06 -16.23
CA GLU A 243 0.73 -4.69 -17.12
C GLU A 243 0.87 -4.24 -18.57
N ASN A 244 1.21 -2.97 -18.80
CA ASN A 244 1.35 -2.40 -20.15
C ASN A 244 2.66 -2.77 -20.84
N ALA A 245 3.66 -3.25 -20.12
CA ALA A 245 4.93 -3.67 -20.69
C ALA A 245 4.85 -5.11 -21.20
N ALA A 246 5.13 -5.34 -22.48
CA ALA A 246 5.25 -6.68 -23.05
C ALA A 246 6.60 -7.32 -22.69
N HIS A 247 7.64 -6.50 -22.47
CA HIS A 247 8.97 -6.94 -22.09
C HIS A 247 9.54 -6.04 -20.98
N ARG A 248 10.49 -6.57 -20.23
CA ARG A 248 11.09 -5.88 -19.08
C ARG A 248 11.78 -4.55 -19.46
N ASP A 249 12.40 -4.49 -20.58
CA ASP A 249 13.11 -3.31 -21.09
C ASP A 249 12.19 -2.19 -21.59
N GLU A 250 10.89 -2.47 -21.70
CA GLU A 250 9.85 -1.45 -21.94
C GLU A 250 9.40 -0.75 -20.66
N LEU A 251 9.77 -1.27 -19.48
CA LEU A 251 9.42 -0.64 -18.22
C LEU A 251 10.08 0.73 -18.07
N PRO A 252 9.32 1.77 -17.73
CA PRO A 252 9.89 3.08 -17.50
C PRO A 252 10.86 3.06 -16.32
N CYS A 253 12.05 3.68 -16.52
CA CYS A 253 12.95 3.96 -15.41
C CYS A 253 12.36 5.05 -14.54
N THR A 254 11.95 4.71 -13.33
CA THR A 254 11.35 5.65 -12.38
C THR A 254 12.30 5.88 -11.21
N GLY A 255 12.32 7.11 -10.69
CA GLY A 255 13.09 7.45 -9.49
C GLY A 255 12.28 7.33 -8.20
N ARG A 256 11.22 6.51 -8.17
CA ARG A 256 10.25 6.39 -7.07
C ARG A 256 10.13 4.97 -6.56
N THR A 257 9.53 4.83 -5.38
CA THR A 257 9.02 3.54 -4.89
C THR A 257 7.49 3.59 -4.89
N VAL A 258 6.86 2.62 -5.52
CA VAL A 258 5.43 2.33 -5.41
C VAL A 258 5.27 1.36 -4.26
N LEU A 259 4.79 1.86 -3.13
CA LEU A 259 4.53 1.09 -1.93
C LEU A 259 3.05 0.71 -1.88
N SER A 260 2.77 -0.59 -1.84
CA SER A 260 1.44 -1.12 -1.52
C SER A 260 1.48 -1.78 -0.14
N VAL A 261 0.60 -1.36 0.76
CA VAL A 261 0.34 -2.01 2.05
C VAL A 261 -1.00 -2.70 1.95
N LEU A 262 -1.00 -4.03 2.00
CA LEU A 262 -2.13 -4.87 1.61
C LEU A 262 -2.69 -5.63 2.82
N GLY A 263 -4.00 -5.56 2.99
CA GLY A 263 -4.74 -6.36 3.99
C GLY A 263 -5.24 -7.68 3.40
N ALA A 264 -5.45 -7.72 2.09
CA ALA A 264 -5.91 -8.90 1.39
C ALA A 264 -5.21 -9.05 0.04
N VAL A 265 -4.78 -10.26 -0.29
CA VAL A 265 -4.07 -10.61 -1.51
C VAL A 265 -4.66 -11.91 -2.06
N ARG A 266 -4.99 -11.92 -3.35
CA ARG A 266 -5.40 -13.14 -4.05
C ARG A 266 -4.17 -14.01 -4.34
N GLY A 267 -4.32 -15.31 -4.32
CA GLY A 267 -3.30 -16.25 -4.76
C GLY A 267 -2.85 -16.02 -6.21
N VAL A 268 -1.75 -16.64 -6.61
CA VAL A 268 -1.16 -16.50 -7.96
C VAL A 268 -1.31 -17.76 -8.81
N GLY A 269 -1.90 -18.84 -8.27
CA GLY A 269 -2.21 -20.04 -9.04
C GLY A 269 -0.98 -20.81 -9.53
N GLY A 270 -1.06 -21.35 -10.74
CA GLY A 270 -0.02 -22.22 -11.30
C GLY A 270 -0.09 -23.65 -10.75
N ILE A 271 -1.31 -24.12 -10.49
CA ILE A 271 -1.59 -25.47 -9.99
C ILE A 271 -1.26 -26.51 -11.08
N ASP A 272 -1.56 -26.17 -12.33
CA ASP A 272 -1.30 -26.97 -13.50
C ASP A 272 -0.99 -26.08 -14.74
N SER A 273 -0.76 -26.72 -15.88
CA SER A 273 -0.50 -26.05 -17.16
C SER A 273 -1.77 -25.83 -18.02
N TRP A 274 -2.94 -26.07 -17.44
CA TRP A 274 -4.22 -26.05 -18.18
C TRP A 274 -5.06 -24.81 -17.85
N GLY A 275 -4.53 -23.87 -17.07
CA GLY A 275 -5.21 -22.66 -16.69
C GLY A 275 -6.21 -22.85 -15.54
N THR A 276 -5.98 -23.82 -14.67
CA THR A 276 -6.78 -23.97 -13.44
C THR A 276 -6.59 -22.74 -12.56
N ASP A 277 -7.71 -22.19 -12.14
CA ASP A 277 -7.76 -21.00 -11.28
C ASP A 277 -7.24 -21.31 -9.86
N VAL A 278 -6.91 -20.27 -9.09
CA VAL A 278 -6.48 -20.43 -7.69
C VAL A 278 -7.57 -21.15 -6.87
N GLU A 279 -7.13 -21.87 -5.86
CA GLU A 279 -8.04 -22.53 -4.90
C GLU A 279 -9.02 -21.53 -4.29
N PRO A 280 -10.29 -21.91 -4.04
CA PRO A 280 -11.30 -21.00 -3.50
C PRO A 280 -10.86 -20.28 -2.22
N ALA A 281 -10.09 -20.93 -1.35
CA ALA A 281 -9.56 -20.35 -0.12
C ALA A 281 -8.54 -19.22 -0.35
N CYS A 282 -7.98 -19.11 -1.56
CA CYS A 282 -7.00 -18.09 -1.95
C CYS A 282 -7.61 -17.01 -2.85
N ARG A 283 -8.92 -17.00 -3.05
CA ARG A 283 -9.66 -15.98 -3.80
C ARG A 283 -10.14 -14.86 -2.87
N LEU A 284 -10.28 -13.66 -3.40
CA LEU A 284 -10.85 -12.53 -2.67
C LEU A 284 -12.21 -12.18 -3.24
N SER A 285 -13.24 -12.29 -2.40
CA SER A 285 -14.58 -11.87 -2.79
C SER A 285 -14.67 -10.33 -2.87
N GLY A 286 -15.17 -9.80 -3.97
CA GLY A 286 -15.54 -8.39 -4.07
C GLY A 286 -16.84 -8.05 -3.35
N GLU A 287 -17.60 -9.05 -2.92
CA GLU A 287 -18.83 -8.87 -2.14
C GLU A 287 -18.59 -8.73 -0.63
N ALA A 288 -17.41 -9.18 -0.17
CA ALA A 288 -17.04 -9.11 1.24
C ALA A 288 -16.27 -7.83 1.57
N ASP A 289 -16.40 -7.37 2.79
CA ASP A 289 -15.59 -6.27 3.32
C ASP A 289 -14.15 -6.72 3.56
N HIS A 290 -13.20 -5.84 3.24
CA HIS A 290 -11.77 -6.04 3.52
C HIS A 290 -11.20 -4.84 4.28
N ARG A 291 -10.18 -5.08 5.10
CA ARG A 291 -9.57 -4.04 5.93
C ARG A 291 -8.06 -4.21 6.02
N VAL A 292 -7.37 -3.10 6.24
CA VAL A 292 -5.98 -3.07 6.69
C VAL A 292 -5.75 -1.86 7.57
N SER A 293 -4.94 -2.03 8.61
CA SER A 293 -4.51 -0.95 9.50
C SER A 293 -3.02 -1.04 9.73
N PHE A 294 -2.34 0.10 9.64
CA PHE A 294 -0.92 0.20 9.94
C PHE A 294 -0.57 1.56 10.51
N LEU A 295 0.60 1.65 11.11
CA LEU A 295 1.16 2.88 11.67
C LEU A 295 2.37 3.30 10.85
N ILE A 296 2.51 4.59 10.59
CA ILE A 296 3.75 5.24 10.17
C ILE A 296 4.35 5.90 11.40
N GLU A 297 5.60 5.59 11.74
CA GLU A 297 6.31 6.21 12.86
C GLU A 297 6.64 7.68 12.54
N LEU A 298 6.35 8.59 13.49
CA LEU A 298 6.53 10.03 13.34
C LEU A 298 7.61 10.57 14.30
#